data_26988843bae2c18faf967caa2c6f620a
#
_entry.id   26988843bae2c18faf967caa2c6f620a
#
_cell.length_a   1.000
_cell.length_b   1.000
_cell.length_c   1.000
_cell.angle_alpha   90.00
_cell.angle_beta   90.00
_cell.angle_gamma   90.00
#
_symmetry.space_group_name_H-M   'P 1'
#
loop_
_entity.id
_entity.type
_entity.pdbx_description
1 polymer ?
#
loop_
_entity_poly.entity_id
_entity_poly.type
_entity_poly.pdbx_seq_one_letter_code
_entity_poly.pdbx_strand_id
1 'polypeptide(L)'
;TVERNAPDWVAITTAPGQMKDVYLPDSTLVALAGDSWIRYDAKRYDKERRAVEMNGKAFFQVTRNEARPFSVKTSQTEVTVLGTSFQIDEKPTVTEVNVVTGKVCFTAGEEKENVILTAGMSAQYSMENKEITVVTEEDVNKLAWRTGQLRFMESPLDKVIEDLSDYYQVKIANQTKNEGARLTATFNNLPLEDVLQVVNQTLDARLVSTSKK
;
A
#
# COMPACT_ATOMS: atom_id res chain seq x y z
N THR A 1 37.63 15.53 -9.84
CA THR A 1 37.56 14.61 -8.67
C THR A 1 36.15 14.46 -8.09
N VAL A 2 35.16 15.21 -8.59
CA VAL A 2 33.75 15.19 -8.11
C VAL A 2 32.94 14.06 -8.72
N GLU A 3 33.30 13.52 -9.88
CA GLU A 3 32.50 12.51 -10.60
C GLU A 3 32.53 11.10 -10.01
N ARG A 4 33.50 10.76 -9.14
CA ARG A 4 33.60 9.41 -8.55
C ARG A 4 32.51 9.07 -7.53
N ASN A 5 31.76 10.04 -7.02
CA ASN A 5 30.77 9.88 -5.96
C ASN A 5 29.31 10.09 -6.40
N ALA A 6 29.06 10.39 -7.66
CA ALA A 6 27.69 10.54 -8.16
C ALA A 6 26.93 9.20 -8.06
N PRO A 7 25.68 9.19 -7.60
CA PRO A 7 24.85 8.00 -7.55
C PRO A 7 24.56 7.48 -8.97
N ASP A 8 24.44 6.17 -9.10
CA ASP A 8 24.03 5.49 -10.32
C ASP A 8 22.59 4.99 -10.15
N TRP A 9 21.64 5.87 -10.48
CA TRP A 9 20.23 5.61 -10.24
C TRP A 9 19.65 4.63 -11.25
N VAL A 10 19.13 3.51 -10.75
CA VAL A 10 18.22 2.62 -11.47
C VAL A 10 16.80 2.95 -11.02
N ALA A 11 15.95 3.34 -11.96
CA ALA A 11 14.55 3.66 -11.72
C ALA A 11 13.63 2.71 -12.47
N ILE A 12 12.56 2.28 -11.80
CA ILE A 12 11.52 1.41 -12.35
C ILE A 12 10.18 2.10 -12.13
N THR A 13 9.40 2.23 -13.19
CA THR A 13 8.10 2.90 -13.19
C THR A 13 7.01 2.00 -13.74
N THR A 14 5.77 2.27 -13.37
CA THR A 14 4.55 1.66 -13.89
C THR A 14 3.59 2.73 -14.39
N ALA A 15 2.90 2.44 -15.50
CA ALA A 15 1.80 3.28 -15.96
C ALA A 15 0.52 3.05 -15.14
N PRO A 16 -0.48 3.94 -15.19
CA PRO A 16 -1.80 3.70 -14.60
C PRO A 16 -2.38 2.35 -15.02
N GLY A 17 -2.86 1.56 -14.06
CA GLY A 17 -3.40 0.21 -14.28
C GLY A 17 -2.38 -0.89 -14.56
N GLN A 18 -1.09 -0.56 -14.68
CA GLN A 18 -0.01 -1.54 -14.85
C GLN A 18 0.49 -2.02 -13.49
N MET A 19 0.69 -3.32 -13.33
CA MET A 19 1.43 -3.90 -12.21
C MET A 19 2.75 -4.50 -12.68
N LYS A 20 3.79 -4.45 -11.84
CA LYS A 20 5.10 -5.01 -12.19
C LYS A 20 5.80 -5.58 -10.96
N ASP A 21 6.24 -6.84 -11.09
CA ASP A 21 7.12 -7.47 -10.10
C ASP A 21 8.59 -7.25 -10.50
N VAL A 22 9.41 -6.83 -9.54
CA VAL A 22 10.83 -6.52 -9.72
C VAL A 22 11.63 -7.17 -8.62
N TYR A 23 12.73 -7.84 -8.98
CA TYR A 23 13.71 -8.32 -8.01
C TYR A 23 14.87 -7.33 -7.92
N LEU A 24 15.15 -6.88 -6.70
CA LEU A 24 16.33 -6.07 -6.40
C LEU A 24 17.60 -6.96 -6.32
N PRO A 25 18.81 -6.38 -6.36
CA PRO A 25 20.05 -7.17 -6.36
C PRO A 25 20.23 -8.11 -5.16
N ASP A 26 19.58 -7.85 -4.03
CA ASP A 26 19.57 -8.68 -2.82
C ASP A 26 18.46 -9.75 -2.82
N SER A 27 17.80 -9.97 -3.96
CA SER A 27 16.63 -10.85 -4.14
C SER A 27 15.37 -10.41 -3.40
N THR A 28 15.31 -9.18 -2.91
CA THR A 28 14.08 -8.59 -2.40
C THR A 28 13.09 -8.44 -3.56
N LEU A 29 11.86 -8.98 -3.40
CA LEU A 29 10.77 -8.78 -4.34
C LEU A 29 10.04 -7.46 -4.02
N VAL A 30 9.84 -6.65 -5.06
CA VAL A 30 9.00 -5.46 -5.02
C VAL A 30 7.90 -5.59 -6.07
N ALA A 31 6.64 -5.64 -5.64
CA ALA A 31 5.51 -5.53 -6.54
C ALA A 31 5.04 -4.08 -6.56
N LEU A 32 5.12 -3.44 -7.73
CA LEU A 32 4.64 -2.07 -7.97
C LEU A 32 3.21 -2.10 -8.48
N ALA A 33 2.34 -1.33 -7.84
CA ALA A 33 1.01 -1.02 -8.37
C ALA A 33 1.11 -0.01 -9.53
N GLY A 34 -0.02 0.28 -10.17
CA GLY A 34 -0.06 1.28 -11.25
C GLY A 34 0.30 2.68 -10.74
N ASP A 35 0.82 3.51 -11.64
CA ASP A 35 1.20 4.90 -11.36
C ASP A 35 2.17 5.04 -10.18
N SER A 36 3.17 4.17 -10.14
CA SER A 36 4.14 4.08 -9.06
C SER A 36 5.56 4.01 -9.59
N TRP A 37 6.53 4.37 -8.76
CA TRP A 37 7.93 4.18 -9.10
C TRP A 37 8.77 3.85 -7.86
N ILE A 38 9.88 3.13 -8.12
CA ILE A 38 10.99 2.97 -7.18
C ILE A 38 12.30 3.32 -7.87
N ARG A 39 13.29 3.75 -7.08
CA ARG A 39 14.68 3.88 -7.54
C ARG A 39 15.67 3.51 -6.45
N TYR A 40 16.83 3.07 -6.86
CA TYR A 40 17.96 2.78 -5.97
C TYR A 40 19.29 3.13 -6.64
N ASP A 41 20.30 3.41 -5.83
CA ASP A 41 21.67 3.66 -6.29
C ASP A 41 22.42 2.33 -6.50
N ALA A 42 22.61 1.90 -7.75
CA ALA A 42 23.22 0.62 -8.11
C ALA A 42 24.69 0.49 -7.63
N LYS A 43 25.39 1.60 -7.44
CA LYS A 43 26.77 1.58 -6.95
C LYS A 43 26.84 1.21 -5.47
N ARG A 44 25.86 1.64 -4.66
CA ARG A 44 25.83 1.54 -3.19
C ARG A 44 24.90 0.46 -2.69
N TYR A 45 23.91 0.06 -3.50
CA TYR A 45 22.92 -0.93 -3.11
C TYR A 45 23.60 -2.27 -2.77
N ASP A 46 23.22 -2.86 -1.65
CA ASP A 46 23.74 -4.11 -1.08
C ASP A 46 25.25 -4.14 -0.78
N LYS A 47 25.95 -3.03 -1.00
CA LYS A 47 27.35 -2.86 -0.60
C LYS A 47 27.48 -2.05 0.70
N GLU A 48 26.89 -0.86 0.70
CA GLU A 48 26.89 0.05 1.85
C GLU A 48 25.54 0.00 2.58
N ARG A 49 24.43 -0.02 1.84
CA ARG A 49 23.06 0.00 2.36
C ARG A 49 22.09 -0.61 1.37
N ARG A 50 21.00 -1.17 1.88
CA ARG A 50 19.86 -1.62 1.08
C ARG A 50 18.77 -0.55 1.16
N ALA A 51 18.88 0.50 0.34
CA ALA A 51 17.98 1.64 0.38
C ALA A 51 17.32 1.87 -0.98
N VAL A 52 16.02 2.06 -0.97
CA VAL A 52 15.22 2.46 -2.12
C VAL A 52 14.42 3.72 -1.81
N GLU A 53 14.10 4.49 -2.82
CA GLU A 53 13.15 5.58 -2.78
C GLU A 53 11.94 5.20 -3.63
N MET A 54 10.74 5.63 -3.22
CA MET A 54 9.51 5.32 -3.94
C MET A 54 8.49 6.45 -3.88
N ASN A 55 7.52 6.36 -4.78
CA ASN A 55 6.25 7.07 -4.72
C ASN A 55 5.15 6.16 -5.27
N GLY A 56 3.92 6.35 -4.78
CA GLY A 56 2.78 5.52 -5.12
C GLY A 56 2.65 4.30 -4.21
N LYS A 57 2.20 3.17 -4.75
CA LYS A 57 1.90 1.95 -3.98
C LYS A 57 2.83 0.80 -4.37
N ALA A 58 3.44 0.17 -3.36
CA ALA A 58 4.28 -0.99 -3.55
C ALA A 58 4.16 -1.98 -2.40
N PHE A 59 4.25 -3.26 -2.72
CA PHE A 59 4.42 -4.34 -1.76
C PHE A 59 5.85 -4.85 -1.80
N PHE A 60 6.45 -5.03 -0.64
CA PHE A 60 7.82 -5.49 -0.46
C PHE A 60 7.84 -6.84 0.24
N GLN A 61 8.58 -7.79 -0.31
CA GLN A 61 8.98 -9.01 0.38
C GLN A 61 10.49 -9.00 0.51
N VAL A 62 10.95 -8.48 1.66
CA VAL A 62 12.36 -8.19 1.88
C VAL A 62 13.13 -9.41 2.33
N THR A 63 14.21 -9.72 1.62
CA THR A 63 15.16 -10.76 2.02
C THR A 63 15.79 -10.42 3.37
N ARG A 64 15.72 -11.36 4.33
CA ARG A 64 16.21 -11.14 5.68
C ARG A 64 17.74 -10.97 5.71
N ASN A 65 18.18 -9.86 6.29
CA ASN A 65 19.59 -9.59 6.56
C ASN A 65 19.69 -8.60 7.72
N GLU A 66 20.06 -9.11 8.90
CA GLU A 66 20.15 -8.31 10.14
C GLU A 66 21.39 -7.40 10.16
N ALA A 67 22.46 -7.79 9.45
CA ALA A 67 23.67 -6.98 9.37
C ALA A 67 23.51 -5.76 8.45
N ARG A 68 22.57 -5.81 7.51
CA ARG A 68 22.26 -4.72 6.57
C ARG A 68 20.75 -4.48 6.50
N PRO A 69 20.19 -3.61 7.34
CA PRO A 69 18.78 -3.23 7.26
C PRO A 69 18.38 -2.72 5.87
N PHE A 70 17.14 -2.98 5.50
CA PHE A 70 16.54 -2.46 4.28
C PHE A 70 15.70 -1.22 4.60
N SER A 71 15.85 -0.15 3.84
CA SER A 71 15.06 1.07 4.04
C SER A 71 14.34 1.50 2.77
N VAL A 72 13.10 1.98 2.94
CA VAL A 72 12.30 2.59 1.90
C VAL A 72 12.00 4.03 2.31
N LYS A 73 12.36 4.98 1.46
CA LYS A 73 12.04 6.40 1.64
C LYS A 73 10.93 6.82 0.71
N THR A 74 9.99 7.54 1.26
CA THR A 74 8.99 8.31 0.52
C THR A 74 9.28 9.82 0.67
N SER A 75 8.35 10.68 0.29
CA SER A 75 8.53 12.12 0.40
C SER A 75 8.77 12.59 1.84
N GLN A 76 8.07 12.02 2.82
CA GLN A 76 8.12 12.44 4.23
C GLN A 76 8.23 11.30 5.24
N THR A 77 8.38 10.07 4.77
CA THR A 77 8.48 8.90 5.65
C THR A 77 9.65 8.00 5.30
N GLU A 78 10.07 7.20 6.25
CA GLU A 78 11.04 6.15 6.06
C GLU A 78 10.59 4.87 6.77
N VAL A 79 10.63 3.76 6.06
CA VAL A 79 10.38 2.43 6.58
C VAL A 79 11.69 1.67 6.67
N THR A 80 12.02 1.12 7.83
CA THR A 80 13.23 0.30 8.02
C THR A 80 12.86 -1.08 8.54
N VAL A 81 13.41 -2.12 7.89
CA VAL A 81 13.15 -3.53 8.21
C VAL A 81 14.41 -4.38 8.12
N LEU A 82 14.39 -5.57 8.73
CA LEU A 82 15.46 -6.56 8.63
C LEU A 82 15.14 -7.71 7.68
N GLY A 83 13.85 -8.02 7.50
CA GLY A 83 13.33 -9.09 6.65
C GLY A 83 11.84 -9.25 6.93
N THR A 84 11.01 -8.58 6.14
CA THR A 84 9.61 -8.29 6.44
C THR A 84 8.83 -8.24 5.14
N SER A 85 7.57 -8.68 5.16
CA SER A 85 6.62 -8.45 4.08
C SER A 85 5.68 -7.33 4.50
N PHE A 86 5.63 -6.26 3.72
CA PHE A 86 4.82 -5.08 4.02
C PHE A 86 4.45 -4.31 2.74
N GLN A 87 3.45 -3.46 2.84
CA GLN A 87 3.04 -2.55 1.78
C GLN A 87 3.24 -1.10 2.24
N ILE A 88 3.62 -0.24 1.31
CA ILE A 88 3.53 1.21 1.43
C ILE A 88 2.56 1.73 0.37
N ASP A 89 1.68 2.65 0.76
CA ASP A 89 0.80 3.41 -0.12
C ASP A 89 1.00 4.90 0.17
N GLU A 90 1.79 5.58 -0.67
CA GLU A 90 2.02 7.01 -0.58
C GLU A 90 1.03 7.75 -1.46
N LYS A 91 0.14 8.50 -0.84
CA LYS A 91 -0.82 9.42 -1.44
C LYS A 91 -0.38 10.87 -1.20
N PRO A 92 -0.94 11.86 -1.89
CA PRO A 92 -0.50 13.26 -1.76
C PRO A 92 -0.52 13.83 -0.34
N THR A 93 -1.41 13.35 0.53
CA THR A 93 -1.60 13.87 1.89
C THR A 93 -1.38 12.85 2.99
N VAL A 94 -1.24 11.57 2.64
CA VAL A 94 -1.13 10.46 3.60
C VAL A 94 -0.18 9.40 3.07
N THR A 95 0.71 8.92 3.92
CA THR A 95 1.48 7.68 3.66
C THR A 95 1.01 6.61 4.62
N GLU A 96 0.61 5.46 4.09
CA GLU A 96 0.17 4.29 4.86
C GLU A 96 1.16 3.15 4.73
N VAL A 97 1.41 2.45 5.84
CA VAL A 97 2.22 1.22 5.89
C VAL A 97 1.39 0.11 6.49
N ASN A 98 1.32 -1.04 5.83
CA ASN A 98 0.64 -2.25 6.31
C ASN A 98 1.65 -3.39 6.43
N VAL A 99 1.72 -4.03 7.61
CA VAL A 99 2.69 -5.10 7.89
C VAL A 99 2.02 -6.45 7.77
N VAL A 100 2.52 -7.30 6.87
CA VAL A 100 2.02 -8.67 6.66
C VAL A 100 2.80 -9.67 7.50
N THR A 101 4.13 -9.56 7.51
CA THR A 101 5.00 -10.42 8.35
C THR A 101 6.14 -9.62 8.93
N GLY A 102 6.66 -10.03 10.10
CA GLY A 102 7.84 -9.45 10.72
C GLY A 102 7.57 -8.15 11.48
N LYS A 103 8.55 -7.25 11.46
CA LYS A 103 8.53 -5.96 12.15
C LYS A 103 9.00 -4.84 11.24
N VAL A 104 8.34 -3.69 11.37
CA VAL A 104 8.65 -2.46 10.66
C VAL A 104 8.92 -1.36 11.67
N CYS A 105 10.01 -0.61 11.49
CA CYS A 105 10.18 0.71 12.09
C CYS A 105 9.69 1.74 11.07
N PHE A 106 8.60 2.42 11.37
CA PHE A 106 8.02 3.47 10.54
C PHE A 106 8.35 4.83 11.15
N THR A 107 9.08 5.64 10.41
CA THR A 107 9.54 6.98 10.83
C THR A 107 8.90 8.02 9.92
N ALA A 108 8.39 9.11 10.46
CA ALA A 108 7.73 10.15 9.72
C ALA A 108 8.02 11.56 10.23
N GLY A 109 7.85 12.54 9.34
CA GLY A 109 7.95 13.96 9.62
C GLY A 109 9.37 14.47 9.87
N GLU A 110 9.48 15.78 10.09
CA GLU A 110 10.72 16.47 10.33
C GLU A 110 11.37 16.09 11.68
N GLU A 111 10.54 15.86 12.70
CA GLU A 111 10.97 15.47 14.04
C GLU A 111 11.35 13.99 14.14
N LYS A 112 11.18 13.23 13.05
CA LYS A 112 11.48 11.79 12.96
C LYS A 112 10.77 10.96 14.03
N GLU A 113 9.50 11.26 14.26
CA GLU A 113 8.65 10.42 15.07
C GLU A 113 8.66 8.99 14.50
N ASN A 114 8.76 7.98 15.35
CA ASN A 114 8.81 6.60 14.90
C ASN A 114 7.90 5.69 15.74
N VAL A 115 7.36 4.67 15.07
CA VAL A 115 6.57 3.62 15.70
C VAL A 115 7.04 2.25 15.21
N ILE A 116 6.93 1.25 16.06
CA ILE A 116 7.20 -0.14 15.69
C ILE A 116 5.87 -0.83 15.40
N LEU A 117 5.75 -1.36 14.19
CA LEU A 117 4.61 -2.12 13.72
C LEU A 117 4.99 -3.60 13.62
N THR A 118 4.06 -4.47 13.98
CA THR A 118 4.18 -5.93 13.82
C THR A 118 3.14 -6.46 12.85
N ALA A 119 3.22 -7.72 12.48
CA ALA A 119 2.28 -8.36 11.56
C ALA A 119 0.81 -8.10 11.95
N GLY A 120 -0.02 -7.75 10.98
CA GLY A 120 -1.42 -7.36 11.15
C GLY A 120 -1.65 -5.89 11.53
N MET A 121 -0.61 -5.16 11.88
CA MET A 121 -0.70 -3.72 12.19
C MET A 121 -0.51 -2.87 10.94
N SER A 122 -1.10 -1.68 10.98
CA SER A 122 -0.84 -0.61 10.02
C SER A 122 -0.62 0.73 10.72
N ALA A 123 0.01 1.66 10.02
CA ALA A 123 0.12 3.04 10.46
C ALA A 123 -0.07 3.99 9.28
N GLN A 124 -0.63 5.14 9.56
CA GLN A 124 -0.79 6.24 8.61
C GLN A 124 -0.10 7.49 9.15
N TYR A 125 0.68 8.14 8.31
CA TYR A 125 1.19 9.48 8.57
C TYR A 125 0.39 10.50 7.75
N SER A 126 -0.27 11.41 8.46
CA SER A 126 -0.97 12.55 7.85
C SER A 126 -0.01 13.72 7.69
N MET A 127 0.19 14.18 6.45
CA MET A 127 1.02 15.35 6.16
C MET A 127 0.37 16.66 6.64
N GLU A 128 -0.94 16.69 6.74
CA GLU A 128 -1.70 17.84 7.22
C GLU A 128 -1.58 18.00 8.74
N ASN A 129 -1.82 16.91 9.47
CA ASN A 129 -1.80 16.91 10.94
C ASN A 129 -0.40 16.69 11.50
N LYS A 130 0.53 16.20 10.68
CA LYS A 130 1.91 15.81 11.07
C LYS A 130 1.94 14.75 12.17
N GLU A 131 0.99 13.81 12.15
CA GLU A 131 0.80 12.79 13.18
C GLU A 131 0.81 11.39 12.58
N ILE A 132 1.33 10.42 13.35
CA ILE A 132 1.24 9.00 13.05
C ILE A 132 0.04 8.41 13.81
N THR A 133 -0.88 7.79 13.08
CA THR A 133 -1.98 7.01 13.66
C THR A 133 -1.71 5.53 13.42
N VAL A 134 -1.76 4.71 14.48
CA VAL A 134 -1.55 3.26 14.43
C VAL A 134 -2.89 2.54 14.52
N VAL A 135 -3.09 1.55 13.64
CA VAL A 135 -4.24 0.65 13.63
C VAL A 135 -3.74 -0.77 13.86
N THR A 136 -4.31 -1.45 14.85
CA THR A 136 -3.92 -2.81 15.26
C THR A 136 -4.79 -3.90 14.64
N GLU A 137 -5.87 -3.52 13.96
CA GLU A 137 -6.76 -4.45 13.27
C GLU A 137 -6.27 -4.67 11.84
N GLU A 138 -6.16 -5.95 11.45
CA GLU A 138 -5.73 -6.32 10.11
C GLU A 138 -6.84 -6.01 9.10
N ASP A 139 -6.49 -5.25 8.05
CA ASP A 139 -7.34 -5.03 6.89
C ASP A 139 -6.81 -5.83 5.69
N VAL A 140 -7.40 -7.00 5.48
CA VAL A 140 -6.99 -7.93 4.41
C VAL A 140 -7.21 -7.35 3.00
N ASN A 141 -8.14 -6.39 2.85
CA ASN A 141 -8.46 -5.77 1.56
C ASN A 141 -7.41 -4.76 1.09
N LYS A 142 -6.52 -4.31 1.99
CA LYS A 142 -5.37 -3.47 1.61
C LYS A 142 -4.46 -4.11 0.57
N LEU A 143 -4.44 -5.45 0.49
CA LEU A 143 -3.67 -6.21 -0.49
C LEU A 143 -4.51 -6.71 -1.68
N ALA A 144 -5.79 -6.35 -1.75
CA ALA A 144 -6.68 -6.84 -2.80
C ALA A 144 -6.16 -6.51 -4.21
N TRP A 145 -5.55 -5.34 -4.43
CA TRP A 145 -4.96 -4.95 -5.71
C TRP A 145 -3.93 -5.97 -6.24
N ARG A 146 -3.24 -6.66 -5.32
CA ARG A 146 -2.23 -7.68 -5.64
C ARG A 146 -2.82 -9.09 -5.69
N THR A 147 -3.71 -9.42 -4.76
CA THR A 147 -4.29 -10.76 -4.61
C THR A 147 -5.48 -11.01 -5.52
N GLY A 148 -6.14 -9.94 -6.01
CA GLY A 148 -7.41 -10.02 -6.74
C GLY A 148 -8.58 -10.42 -5.84
N GLN A 149 -8.39 -10.47 -4.52
CA GLN A 149 -9.43 -10.91 -3.59
C GLN A 149 -9.88 -9.77 -2.69
N LEU A 150 -11.19 -9.54 -2.68
CA LEU A 150 -11.89 -8.68 -1.72
C LEU A 150 -12.67 -9.55 -0.76
N ARG A 151 -12.49 -9.36 0.54
CA ARG A 151 -13.15 -10.13 1.58
C ARG A 151 -13.85 -9.22 2.57
N PHE A 152 -15.14 -9.45 2.74
CA PHE A 152 -16.00 -8.74 3.67
C PHE A 152 -16.58 -9.73 4.69
N MET A 153 -16.53 -9.39 5.97
CA MET A 153 -17.08 -10.17 7.07
C MET A 153 -17.81 -9.22 8.02
N GLU A 154 -19.14 -9.21 7.96
CA GLU A 154 -19.97 -8.26 8.72
C GLU A 154 -19.49 -6.80 8.54
N SER A 155 -18.94 -6.50 7.35
CA SER A 155 -18.32 -5.20 7.05
C SER A 155 -19.40 -4.14 6.85
N PRO A 156 -19.31 -2.97 7.51
CA PRO A 156 -20.23 -1.86 7.29
C PRO A 156 -20.21 -1.40 5.82
N LEU A 157 -21.35 -0.97 5.32
CA LEU A 157 -21.49 -0.57 3.91
C LEU A 157 -20.52 0.53 3.48
N ASP A 158 -20.22 1.49 4.37
CA ASP A 158 -19.26 2.55 4.06
C ASP A 158 -17.85 1.99 3.85
N LYS A 159 -17.44 0.99 4.66
CA LYS A 159 -16.16 0.29 4.47
C LYS A 159 -16.14 -0.53 3.18
N VAL A 160 -17.27 -1.17 2.83
CA VAL A 160 -17.40 -1.87 1.53
C VAL A 160 -17.22 -0.91 0.37
N ILE A 161 -17.85 0.26 0.41
CA ILE A 161 -17.72 1.29 -0.61
C ILE A 161 -16.29 1.81 -0.73
N GLU A 162 -15.63 2.06 0.40
CA GLU A 162 -14.23 2.49 0.43
C GLU A 162 -13.32 1.47 -0.24
N ASP A 163 -13.39 0.20 0.17
CA ASP A 163 -12.55 -0.88 -0.36
C ASP A 163 -12.79 -1.14 -1.85
N LEU A 164 -14.06 -1.15 -2.28
CA LEU A 164 -14.41 -1.27 -3.70
C LEU A 164 -13.90 -0.09 -4.50
N SER A 165 -14.06 1.13 -3.98
CA SER A 165 -13.58 2.35 -4.66
C SER A 165 -12.06 2.34 -4.82
N ASP A 166 -11.35 1.88 -3.80
CA ASP A 166 -9.88 1.78 -3.81
C ASP A 166 -9.40 0.66 -4.75
N TYR A 167 -10.06 -0.50 -4.74
CA TYR A 167 -9.68 -1.65 -5.58
C TYR A 167 -9.92 -1.37 -7.07
N TYR A 168 -11.11 -0.86 -7.43
CA TYR A 168 -11.47 -0.59 -8.83
C TYR A 168 -11.02 0.80 -9.32
N GLN A 169 -10.44 1.63 -8.44
CA GLN A 169 -9.98 2.99 -8.76
C GLN A 169 -11.10 3.86 -9.35
N VAL A 170 -12.31 3.72 -8.82
CA VAL A 170 -13.51 4.48 -9.22
C VAL A 170 -14.17 5.10 -7.99
N LYS A 171 -14.97 6.13 -8.22
CA LYS A 171 -15.84 6.66 -7.17
C LYS A 171 -17.17 5.89 -7.19
N ILE A 172 -17.58 5.35 -6.03
CA ILE A 172 -18.85 4.68 -5.85
C ILE A 172 -19.74 5.56 -4.98
N ALA A 173 -20.94 5.86 -5.47
CA ALA A 173 -21.95 6.61 -4.74
C ALA A 173 -23.01 5.67 -4.20
N ASN A 174 -23.39 5.84 -2.94
CA ASN A 174 -24.53 5.19 -2.34
C ASN A 174 -25.77 6.09 -2.50
N GLN A 175 -26.77 5.62 -3.22
CA GLN A 175 -28.04 6.31 -3.43
C GLN A 175 -29.16 5.82 -2.49
N THR A 176 -28.82 4.93 -1.55
CA THR A 176 -29.74 4.42 -0.53
C THR A 176 -29.47 5.04 0.83
N LYS A 177 -30.53 5.07 1.67
CA LYS A 177 -30.42 5.49 3.07
C LYS A 177 -30.31 4.28 4.01
N ASN A 178 -29.74 3.16 3.54
CA ASN A 178 -29.66 1.93 4.32
C ASN A 178 -28.49 2.02 5.31
N GLU A 179 -28.68 2.85 6.36
CA GLU A 179 -27.72 2.99 7.45
C GLU A 179 -27.69 1.71 8.27
N GLY A 180 -26.48 1.14 8.47
CA GLY A 180 -26.26 -0.06 9.29
C GLY A 180 -26.25 -1.38 8.51
N ALA A 181 -26.38 -1.38 7.19
CA ALA A 181 -26.19 -2.58 6.38
C ALA A 181 -24.77 -3.12 6.48
N ARG A 182 -24.63 -4.45 6.59
CA ARG A 182 -23.35 -5.14 6.70
C ARG A 182 -23.24 -6.23 5.65
N LEU A 183 -22.09 -6.34 5.02
CA LEU A 183 -21.82 -7.32 3.98
C LEU A 183 -20.91 -8.44 4.52
N THR A 184 -21.31 -9.70 4.22
CA THR A 184 -20.41 -10.85 4.30
C THR A 184 -20.34 -11.49 2.92
N ALA A 185 -19.20 -11.34 2.24
CA ALA A 185 -18.96 -11.87 0.91
C ALA A 185 -17.46 -11.94 0.60
N THR A 186 -17.09 -12.80 -0.34
CA THR A 186 -15.73 -12.84 -0.91
C THR A 186 -15.84 -12.76 -2.43
N PHE A 187 -15.11 -11.82 -3.02
CA PHE A 187 -15.02 -11.64 -4.48
C PHE A 187 -13.60 -11.93 -4.95
N ASN A 188 -13.46 -12.69 -6.02
CA ASN A 188 -12.17 -13.09 -6.58
C ASN A 188 -12.10 -12.64 -8.05
N ASN A 189 -11.33 -11.60 -8.34
CA ASN A 189 -11.10 -11.07 -9.70
C ASN A 189 -12.40 -10.86 -10.52
N LEU A 190 -13.47 -10.41 -9.87
CA LEU A 190 -14.75 -10.13 -10.56
C LEU A 190 -14.75 -8.70 -11.12
N PRO A 191 -15.44 -8.46 -12.23
CA PRO A 191 -15.72 -7.11 -12.72
C PRO A 191 -16.54 -6.31 -11.69
N LEU A 192 -16.34 -4.98 -11.66
CA LEU A 192 -17.06 -4.09 -10.74
C LEU A 192 -18.58 -4.22 -10.86
N GLU A 193 -19.09 -4.34 -12.09
CA GLU A 193 -20.52 -4.44 -12.36
C GLU A 193 -21.16 -5.65 -11.67
N ASP A 194 -20.50 -6.80 -11.74
CA ASP A 194 -20.95 -8.04 -11.09
C ASP A 194 -20.91 -7.91 -9.56
N VAL A 195 -19.84 -7.29 -9.02
CA VAL A 195 -19.73 -7.05 -7.58
C VAL A 195 -20.81 -6.10 -7.10
N LEU A 196 -21.04 -4.98 -7.80
CA LEU A 196 -22.11 -4.02 -7.45
C LEU A 196 -23.49 -4.67 -7.53
N GLN A 197 -23.73 -5.54 -8.51
CA GLN A 197 -25.00 -6.28 -8.61
C GLN A 197 -25.23 -7.15 -7.37
N VAL A 198 -24.23 -7.92 -6.95
CA VAL A 198 -24.32 -8.78 -5.76
C VAL A 198 -24.54 -7.95 -4.50
N VAL A 199 -23.75 -6.90 -4.29
CA VAL A 199 -23.89 -6.04 -3.12
C VAL A 199 -25.26 -5.38 -3.05
N ASN A 200 -25.73 -4.83 -4.17
CA ASN A 200 -27.04 -4.18 -4.27
C ASN A 200 -28.19 -5.14 -3.95
N GLN A 201 -28.13 -6.36 -4.49
CA GLN A 201 -29.16 -7.38 -4.22
C GLN A 201 -29.13 -7.89 -2.78
N THR A 202 -27.92 -8.08 -2.22
CA THR A 202 -27.75 -8.64 -0.86
C THR A 202 -28.19 -7.67 0.22
N LEU A 203 -27.89 -6.37 0.02
CA LEU A 203 -28.12 -5.34 1.03
C LEU A 203 -29.34 -4.45 0.75
N ASP A 204 -30.12 -4.74 -0.30
CA ASP A 204 -31.16 -3.85 -0.81
C ASP A 204 -30.64 -2.41 -0.96
N ALA A 205 -29.44 -2.30 -1.54
CA ALA A 205 -28.73 -1.05 -1.73
C ALA A 205 -28.80 -0.59 -3.19
N ARG A 206 -28.41 0.66 -3.44
CA ARG A 206 -28.24 1.21 -4.78
C ARG A 206 -26.88 1.91 -4.89
N LEU A 207 -25.84 1.09 -5.02
CA LEU A 207 -24.50 1.56 -5.30
C LEU A 207 -24.34 1.74 -6.82
N VAL A 208 -23.79 2.87 -7.21
CA VAL A 208 -23.49 3.19 -8.61
C VAL A 208 -22.08 3.71 -8.74
N SER A 209 -21.34 3.25 -9.76
CA SER A 209 -20.04 3.82 -10.08
C SER A 209 -20.23 5.14 -10.81
N THR A 210 -19.48 6.16 -10.39
CA THR A 210 -19.37 7.42 -11.12
C THR A 210 -17.98 7.47 -11.73
N SER A 211 -17.86 7.64 -13.05
CA SER A 211 -16.58 7.76 -13.73
C SER A 211 -15.74 8.86 -13.09
N LYS A 212 -14.45 8.60 -12.85
CA LYS A 212 -13.49 9.69 -12.69
C LYS A 212 -13.53 10.50 -13.99
N LYS A 213 -13.89 11.79 -13.90
CA LYS A 213 -13.63 12.74 -14.97
C LYS A 213 -12.13 12.99 -15.08
#